data_7889318217c1f72104b0b211fe8614f5
#
_entry.id   7889318217c1f72104b0b211fe8614f5
#
_cell.length_a   1.000
_cell.length_b   1.000
_cell.length_c   1.000
_cell.angle_alpha   90.00
_cell.angle_beta   90.00
_cell.angle_gamma   90.00
#
_symmetry.space_group_name_H-M   'P 1'
#
loop_
_entity.id
_entity.type
_entity.pdbx_description
1 polymer ?
#
loop_
_entity_poly.entity_id
_entity_poly.type
_entity_poly.pdbx_seq_one_letter_code
_entity_poly.pdbx_strand_id
1 'polypeptide(L)' 'MREVLKSNNAVELNFAEVVLKDAGIDCVVLDTHMSIMDGSMVIIPRRLMVADSDEPRARALLEEALASRAEWT' A
#
# COMPACT_ATOMS: atom_id res chain seq x y z
N MET A 1 0.80 0.90 14.27
CA MET A 1 0.50 0.54 12.88
C MET A 1 1.72 -0.01 12.17
N ARG A 2 1.50 -0.94 11.28
CA ARG A 2 2.61 -1.58 10.55
C ARG A 2 2.46 -1.35 9.05
N GLU A 3 3.58 -1.15 8.39
CA GLU A 3 3.61 -1.02 6.95
C GLU A 3 3.50 -2.39 6.30
N VAL A 4 2.60 -2.53 5.35
CA VAL A 4 2.42 -3.79 4.63
C VAL A 4 2.74 -3.66 3.15
N LEU A 5 2.79 -2.45 2.63
CA LEU A 5 3.13 -2.21 1.23
C LEU A 5 3.73 -0.82 1.10
N LYS A 6 4.74 -0.72 0.27
CA LYS A 6 5.36 0.56 -0.04
C LYS A 6 5.46 0.64 -1.55
N SER A 7 4.88 1.67 -2.13
CA SER A 7 4.86 1.80 -3.57
C SER A 7 4.65 3.24 -3.99
N ASN A 8 5.23 3.62 -5.10
CA ASN A 8 4.96 4.92 -5.71
C ASN A 8 3.92 4.81 -6.83
N ASN A 9 3.34 3.63 -7.00
CA ASN A 9 2.34 3.40 -8.01
C ASN A 9 0.95 3.51 -7.39
N ALA A 10 0.22 4.55 -7.72
CA ALA A 10 -1.10 4.81 -7.16
C ALA A 10 -2.10 3.69 -7.46
N VAL A 11 -1.98 3.08 -8.62
CA VAL A 11 -2.87 1.99 -9.01
C VAL A 11 -2.66 0.78 -8.13
N GLU A 12 -1.40 0.44 -7.88
CA GLU A 12 -1.06 -0.68 -7.00
C GLU A 12 -1.56 -0.46 -5.59
N LEU A 13 -1.36 0.75 -5.06
CA LEU A 13 -1.82 1.08 -3.73
C LEU A 13 -3.34 1.02 -3.62
N ASN A 14 -4.02 1.53 -4.63
CA ASN A 14 -5.47 1.52 -4.65
C ASN A 14 -6.00 0.08 -4.67
N PHE A 15 -5.38 -0.76 -5.48
CA PHE A 15 -5.74 -2.17 -5.54
C PHE A 15 -5.54 -2.86 -4.20
N ALA A 16 -4.39 -2.62 -3.57
CA ALA A 16 -4.10 -3.20 -2.27
C ALA A 16 -5.10 -2.73 -1.22
N GLU A 17 -5.44 -1.46 -1.25
CA GLU A 17 -6.40 -0.90 -0.31
C GLU A 17 -7.76 -1.56 -0.44
N VAL A 18 -8.20 -1.75 -1.68
CA VAL A 18 -9.48 -2.40 -1.94
C VAL A 18 -9.48 -3.84 -1.43
N VAL A 19 -8.38 -4.56 -1.66
CA VAL A 19 -8.25 -5.94 -1.20
C VAL A 19 -8.37 -6.03 0.31
N LEU A 20 -7.70 -5.13 1.02
CA LEU A 20 -7.73 -5.14 2.48
C LEU A 20 -9.09 -4.73 3.03
N LYS A 21 -9.70 -3.73 2.45
CA LYS A 21 -11.02 -3.28 2.88
C LYS A 21 -12.08 -4.35 2.65
N ASP A 22 -11.96 -5.03 1.54
CA ASP A 22 -12.88 -6.11 1.21
C ASP A 22 -12.78 -7.25 2.22
N ALA A 23 -11.61 -7.43 2.80
CA ALA A 23 -11.39 -8.44 3.84
C ALA A 23 -11.74 -7.93 5.24
N GLY A 24 -12.22 -6.70 5.37
CA GLY A 24 -12.57 -6.12 6.65
C GLY A 24 -11.38 -5.58 7.43
N ILE A 25 -10.26 -5.32 6.76
CA ILE A 25 -9.07 -4.79 7.41
C ILE A 25 -8.98 -3.30 7.14
N ASP A 26 -8.93 -2.52 8.21
CA ASP A 26 -8.75 -1.08 8.08
C ASP A 26 -7.32 -0.77 7.68
N CYS A 27 -7.16 0.09 6.71
CA CYS A 27 -5.84 0.48 6.25
C CYS A 27 -5.79 1.98 5.98
N VAL A 28 -4.58 2.52 6.06
CA VAL A 28 -4.33 3.94 5.85
C VAL A 28 -3.14 4.09 4.93
N VAL A 29 -3.24 4.98 3.97
CA VAL A 29 -2.12 5.31 3.10
C VAL A 29 -1.44 6.55 3.65
N LEU A 30 -0.18 6.44 3.97
CA LEU A 30 0.61 7.56 4.44
C LEU A 30 1.44 8.11 3.30
N ASP A 31 1.21 9.38 3.02
CA ASP A 31 2.01 10.13 2.07
C ASP A 31 2.98 10.96 2.85
N THR A 32 4.23 10.88 2.53
CA THR A 32 5.15 11.82 3.11
C THR A 32 4.96 13.13 2.36
N HIS A 33 4.34 14.05 3.02
CA HIS A 33 4.15 15.38 2.48
C HIS A 33 5.47 16.11 2.52
N MET A 34 6.35 15.76 1.67
CA MET A 34 7.54 16.54 1.56
C MET A 34 7.23 17.71 0.69
N SER A 35 7.32 18.85 1.27
CA SER A 35 7.31 20.02 0.46
C SER A 35 8.45 19.87 -0.51
N ILE A 36 8.15 19.84 -1.75
CA ILE A 36 9.12 19.79 -2.78
C ILE A 36 9.71 21.18 -2.86
N MET A 37 10.77 21.37 -2.14
CA MET A 37 11.36 22.62 -2.09
C MET A 37 12.12 22.80 -3.34
N ASP A 38 12.51 22.90 -4.09
CA ASP A 38 13.39 23.13 -5.18
C ASP A 38 12.86 22.72 -6.53
N GLY A 39 11.61 22.37 -6.60
CA GLY A 39 11.07 21.95 -7.86
C GLY A 39 11.64 20.64 -8.36
N SER A 40 12.42 19.95 -7.57
CA SER A 40 12.88 18.65 -7.98
C SER A 40 11.77 17.66 -7.78
N MET A 41 11.50 16.92 -8.83
CA MET A 41 10.46 15.90 -8.79
C MET A 41 10.99 14.71 -8.05
N VAL A 42 10.76 14.68 -6.77
CA VAL A 42 11.10 13.51 -5.98
C VAL A 42 9.87 12.63 -5.90
N ILE A 43 9.99 11.45 -6.42
CA ILE A 43 8.91 10.48 -6.30
C ILE A 43 9.01 9.86 -4.92
N ILE A 44 8.07 10.19 -4.08
CA ILE A 44 8.06 9.69 -2.71
C ILE A 44 7.10 8.51 -2.63
N PRO A 45 7.58 7.34 -2.26
CA PRO A 45 6.68 6.20 -2.16
C PRO A 45 5.69 6.38 -1.03
N ARG A 46 4.48 5.96 -1.28
CA ARG A 46 3.42 5.95 -0.29
C ARG A 46 3.47 4.63 0.46
N ARG A 47 3.03 4.64 1.69
CA ARG A 47 3.04 3.45 2.53
C ARG A 47 1.62 3.09 2.91
N LEU A 48 1.31 1.83 2.75
CA LEU A 48 0.02 1.31 3.18
C LEU A 48 0.20 0.69 4.56
N MET A 49 -0.53 1.21 5.53
CA MET A 49 -0.39 0.82 6.93
C MET A 49 -1.64 0.14 7.43
N VAL A 50 -1.47 -0.82 8.31
CA VAL A 50 -2.58 -1.49 8.98
C VAL A 50 -2.28 -1.59 10.47
N ALA A 51 -3.29 -1.95 11.27
CA ALA A 51 -3.08 -2.18 12.68
C ALA A 51 -2.12 -3.34 12.88
N ASP A 52 -1.34 -3.29 13.96
CA ASP A 52 -0.35 -4.33 14.23
C ASP A 52 -0.96 -5.73 14.25
N SER A 53 -2.15 -5.86 14.80
CA SER A 53 -2.81 -7.15 14.89
C SER A 53 -3.24 -7.68 13.53
N ASP A 54 -3.41 -6.82 12.54
CA ASP A 54 -3.83 -7.20 11.20
C ASP A 54 -2.66 -7.43 10.25
N GLU A 55 -1.46 -7.11 10.66
CA GLU A 55 -0.30 -7.18 9.78
C GLU A 55 -0.10 -8.54 9.10
N PRO A 56 -0.07 -9.66 9.84
CA PRO A 56 0.17 -10.95 9.19
C PRO A 56 -0.90 -11.29 8.17
N ARG A 57 -2.14 -11.00 8.50
CA ARG A 57 -3.26 -11.27 7.63
C ARG A 57 -3.23 -10.38 6.40
N ALA A 58 -2.93 -9.10 6.60
CA ALA A 58 -2.84 -8.16 5.50
C ALA A 58 -1.71 -8.53 4.54
N ARG A 59 -0.56 -8.91 5.06
CA ARG A 59 0.56 -9.32 4.23
C ARG A 59 0.22 -10.55 3.40
N ALA A 60 -0.44 -11.53 4.01
CA ALA A 60 -0.83 -12.75 3.31
C ALA A 60 -1.80 -12.44 2.18
N LEU A 61 -2.77 -11.57 2.44
CA LEU A 61 -3.75 -11.18 1.42
C LEU A 61 -3.10 -10.43 0.27
N LEU A 62 -2.18 -9.52 0.59
CA LEU A 62 -1.51 -8.75 -0.45
C LEU A 62 -0.57 -9.61 -1.28
N GLU A 63 0.14 -10.54 -0.67
CA GLU A 63 0.99 -11.44 -1.42
C GLU A 63 0.18 -12.23 -2.43
N GLU A 64 -0.94 -12.76 -2.01
CA GLU A 64 -1.80 -13.53 -2.88
C GLU A 64 -2.39 -12.66 -3.98
N ALA A 65 -2.87 -11.49 -3.63
CA ALA A 65 -3.49 -10.59 -4.59
C ALA A 65 -2.51 -10.07 -5.63
N LEU A 66 -1.31 -9.70 -5.18
CA LEU A 66 -0.30 -9.17 -6.10
C LEU A 66 0.28 -10.27 -6.99
N ALA A 67 0.41 -11.47 -6.46
CA ALA A 67 0.85 -12.60 -7.25
C ALA A 67 -0.15 -12.92 -8.35
N SER A 68 -1.43 -12.90 -8.00
CA SER A 68 -2.50 -13.13 -8.94
C SER A 68 -2.52 -12.06 -10.03
N ARG A 69 -2.29 -10.81 -9.65
CA ARG A 69 -2.24 -9.71 -10.60
C ARG A 69 -1.07 -9.85 -11.57
N ALA A 70 0.05 -10.32 -11.08
CA ALA A 70 1.24 -10.50 -11.92
C ALA A 70 0.99 -11.49 -13.05
N GLU A 71 0.10 -12.43 -12.87
CA GLU A 71 -0.22 -13.39 -13.90
C GLU A 71 -1.01 -12.80 -15.06
N TRP A 72 -1.60 -11.64 -14.86
CA TRP A 72 -2.41 -11.01 -15.90
C TRP A 72 -1.58 -10.29 -16.94
N THR A 73 -0.34 -10.04 -16.63
CA THR A 73 0.58 -9.41 -17.57
C THR A 73 1.49 -10.46 -18.17
#